data_b81f6623d64ec541cb7f552b4fac801c
#
_entry.id   b81f6623d64ec541cb7f552b4fac801c
#
_cell.length_a   1.000
_cell.length_b   1.000
_cell.length_c   1.000
_cell.angle_alpha   90.00
_cell.angle_beta   90.00
_cell.angle_gamma   90.00
#
_symmetry.space_group_name_H-M   'P 1'
#
loop_
_entity.id
_entity.type
_entity.pdbx_description
1 polymer ?
#
loop_
_entity_poly.entity_id
_entity_poly.type
_entity_poly.pdbx_seq_one_letter_code
_entity_poly.pdbx_strand_id
1 'polypeptide(L)'
;MSLHLYDTSTRTVREFVPVEPGRVSIYLCGATVQAPPHIGHIRSGVNFDVLRRWLMRQGYDVTFCRNVTDLDDKIIRVAAEEGVPWFVVSERNQRAFTWAYDQLGCLPPTVEPRAMGHVPEMIELMRRLIDKGHAYAAGGDVYFDVVSYAERYGKLSNQKLENMRAAGDTDTDSLKRDPRDFALWKGAKPGEPTWPTPWGRGRPGWHLECSAMATKYLGGTFDIHGGGVDLIFPHHENEIAQSQAAGDGFARYWLHNGLLTLGGEKMSKSLGNSLLIPEILRKVRAVELRYYLVAAHYRSVIDYSDEALQEAAAGYRRIEGFVTRAAEVIHDVDADAPLPQAFVDAMDDDLNVSQALAVIHEVVREGNVALAQGNKEQVARLLAETQNMLDVLGLDPRSEQWRTSGDSGLREVVDALVAVALEQRQAARARKDYAAADAIRDQLAAAGIVVEDTPQGPRWELAH
;
A
#
# COMPACT_ATOMS: atom_id res chain seq x y z
N MET A 1 -19.85 -15.62 5.69
CA MET A 1 -20.51 -14.72 4.70
C MET A 1 -19.61 -14.62 3.50
N SER A 2 -20.10 -14.20 2.35
CA SER A 2 -19.24 -13.97 1.17
C SER A 2 -18.63 -12.56 1.25
N LEU A 3 -17.42 -12.38 0.72
CA LEU A 3 -16.77 -11.08 0.61
C LEU A 3 -17.59 -10.15 -0.29
N HIS A 4 -17.86 -8.95 0.18
CA HIS A 4 -18.49 -7.87 -0.58
C HIS A 4 -17.51 -6.72 -0.73
N LEU A 5 -17.42 -6.13 -1.92
CA LEU A 5 -16.50 -5.03 -2.22
C LEU A 5 -17.27 -3.89 -2.89
N TYR A 6 -16.95 -2.66 -2.53
CA TYR A 6 -17.44 -1.50 -3.26
C TYR A 6 -16.76 -1.43 -4.63
N ASP A 7 -17.57 -1.49 -5.67
CA ASP A 7 -17.10 -1.39 -7.04
C ASP A 7 -17.42 0.00 -7.61
N THR A 8 -16.38 0.74 -7.96
CA THR A 8 -16.52 2.09 -8.53
C THR A 8 -17.31 2.10 -9.83
N SER A 9 -17.26 1.01 -10.63
CA SER A 9 -17.97 0.93 -11.91
C SER A 9 -19.49 0.90 -11.72
N THR A 10 -19.97 0.25 -10.67
CA THR A 10 -21.40 0.15 -10.31
C THR A 10 -21.81 1.12 -9.22
N ARG A 11 -20.85 1.67 -8.46
CA ARG A 11 -21.05 2.53 -7.27
C ARG A 11 -21.85 1.86 -6.18
N THR A 12 -21.74 0.56 -6.06
CA THR A 12 -22.43 -0.26 -5.08
C THR A 12 -21.45 -1.24 -4.43
N VAL A 13 -21.75 -1.62 -3.20
CA VAL A 13 -21.13 -2.79 -2.59
C VAL A 13 -21.80 -4.02 -3.17
N ARG A 14 -21.02 -4.95 -3.68
CA ARG A 14 -21.53 -6.18 -4.29
C ARG A 14 -20.67 -7.38 -3.93
N GLU A 15 -21.26 -8.55 -3.98
CA GLU A 15 -20.57 -9.82 -3.73
C GLU A 15 -19.39 -10.00 -4.68
N PHE A 16 -18.25 -10.38 -4.12
CA PHE A 16 -17.07 -10.71 -4.89
C PHE A 16 -17.15 -12.15 -5.42
N VAL A 17 -17.13 -12.28 -6.72
CA VAL A 17 -17.10 -13.58 -7.42
C VAL A 17 -15.91 -13.58 -8.37
N PRO A 18 -14.88 -14.41 -8.15
CA PRO A 18 -13.69 -14.43 -9.00
C PRO A 18 -14.01 -14.93 -10.41
N VAL A 19 -13.16 -14.54 -11.37
CA VAL A 19 -13.22 -15.03 -12.77
C VAL A 19 -13.00 -16.53 -12.80
N GLU A 20 -12.03 -17.02 -12.04
CA GLU A 20 -11.67 -18.43 -11.91
C GLU A 20 -11.84 -18.87 -10.45
N PRO A 21 -12.66 -19.91 -10.17
CA PRO A 21 -12.85 -20.39 -8.81
C PRO A 21 -11.52 -20.74 -8.11
N GLY A 22 -11.33 -20.23 -6.89
CA GLY A 22 -10.12 -20.45 -6.09
C GLY A 22 -8.93 -19.57 -6.46
N ARG A 23 -9.02 -18.75 -7.51
CA ARG A 23 -7.97 -17.83 -7.92
C ARG A 23 -8.46 -16.40 -7.99
N VAL A 24 -7.60 -15.45 -7.64
CA VAL A 24 -7.90 -14.02 -7.76
C VAL A 24 -6.73 -13.29 -8.41
N SER A 25 -7.04 -12.47 -9.39
CA SER A 25 -6.10 -11.65 -10.12
C SER A 25 -6.32 -10.16 -9.80
N ILE A 26 -5.26 -9.48 -9.34
CA ILE A 26 -5.31 -8.07 -8.97
C ILE A 26 -4.26 -7.31 -9.77
N TYR A 27 -4.68 -6.23 -10.44
CA TYR A 27 -3.80 -5.22 -11.00
C TYR A 27 -3.89 -3.94 -10.18
N LEU A 28 -2.77 -3.51 -9.62
CA LEU A 28 -2.65 -2.22 -8.93
C LEU A 28 -1.84 -1.27 -9.78
N CYS A 29 -2.41 -0.14 -10.19
CA CYS A 29 -1.64 0.92 -10.82
C CYS A 29 -0.55 1.42 -9.87
N GLY A 30 0.69 1.19 -10.28
CA GLY A 30 1.88 1.65 -9.58
C GLY A 30 2.19 3.11 -9.84
N ALA A 31 3.19 3.63 -9.16
CA ALA A 31 3.54 5.03 -9.25
C ALA A 31 4.41 5.34 -10.48
N THR A 32 4.30 6.57 -10.97
CA THR A 32 5.32 7.18 -11.82
C THR A 32 6.52 7.55 -10.96
N VAL A 33 7.67 6.90 -11.21
CA VAL A 33 8.87 6.99 -10.36
C VAL A 33 9.72 8.25 -10.63
N GLN A 34 9.08 9.41 -10.63
CA GLN A 34 9.70 10.71 -10.87
C GLN A 34 10.40 11.31 -9.64
N ALA A 35 10.03 10.86 -8.44
CA ALA A 35 10.51 11.34 -7.15
C ALA A 35 10.40 10.24 -6.10
N PRO A 36 11.06 10.34 -4.93
CA PRO A 36 10.86 9.44 -3.81
C PRO A 36 9.40 9.38 -3.36
N PRO A 37 8.95 8.24 -2.81
CA PRO A 37 7.57 8.08 -2.38
C PRO A 37 7.25 8.94 -1.15
N HIS A 38 6.08 9.55 -1.16
CA HIS A 38 5.45 10.12 0.04
C HIS A 38 4.37 9.16 0.58
N ILE A 39 3.92 9.41 1.79
CA ILE A 39 2.95 8.57 2.50
C ILE A 39 1.67 8.29 1.70
N GLY A 40 1.19 9.26 0.90
CA GLY A 40 0.00 9.10 0.06
C GLY A 40 0.17 8.03 -1.03
N HIS A 41 1.37 7.90 -1.64
CA HIS A 41 1.66 6.83 -2.60
C HIS A 41 1.63 5.46 -1.92
N ILE A 42 2.26 5.35 -0.75
CA ILE A 42 2.40 4.07 -0.05
C ILE A 42 1.08 3.57 0.52
N ARG A 43 0.16 4.47 0.89
CA ARG A 43 -1.17 4.10 1.38
C ARG A 43 -1.90 3.14 0.44
N SER A 44 -1.84 3.38 -0.87
CA SER A 44 -2.45 2.50 -1.86
C SER A 44 -1.89 1.08 -1.77
N GLY A 45 -0.56 0.94 -1.78
CA GLY A 45 0.09 -0.36 -1.66
C GLY A 45 -0.26 -1.11 -0.37
N VAL A 46 -0.33 -0.40 0.78
CA VAL A 46 -0.70 -0.98 2.07
C VAL A 46 -2.16 -1.48 2.08
N ASN A 47 -3.10 -0.69 1.54
CA ASN A 47 -4.50 -1.11 1.48
C ASN A 47 -4.71 -2.34 0.59
N PHE A 48 -4.04 -2.40 -0.57
CA PHE A 48 -4.11 -3.56 -1.45
C PHE A 48 -3.33 -4.77 -0.92
N ASP A 49 -2.32 -4.57 -0.07
CA ASP A 49 -1.67 -5.64 0.67
C ASP A 49 -2.63 -6.28 1.70
N VAL A 50 -3.45 -5.48 2.40
CA VAL A 50 -4.50 -5.98 3.31
C VAL A 50 -5.55 -6.79 2.52
N LEU A 51 -6.04 -6.28 1.38
CA LEU A 51 -6.96 -7.02 0.51
C LEU A 51 -6.35 -8.36 0.09
N ARG A 52 -5.09 -8.35 -0.38
CA ARG A 52 -4.37 -9.56 -0.79
C ARG A 52 -4.27 -10.57 0.35
N ARG A 53 -3.86 -10.14 1.56
CA ARG A 53 -3.75 -11.00 2.74
C ARG A 53 -5.11 -11.57 3.14
N TRP A 54 -6.18 -10.77 3.08
CA TRP A 54 -7.52 -11.25 3.36
C TRP A 54 -7.96 -12.34 2.39
N LEU A 55 -7.77 -12.13 1.08
CA LEU A 55 -8.07 -13.14 0.06
C LEU A 55 -7.26 -14.43 0.26
N MET A 56 -5.96 -14.30 0.56
CA MET A 56 -5.10 -15.46 0.86
C MET A 56 -5.59 -16.21 2.12
N ARG A 57 -6.01 -15.48 3.15
CA ARG A 57 -6.58 -16.10 4.37
C ARG A 57 -7.90 -16.83 4.09
N GLN A 58 -8.68 -16.38 3.12
CA GLN A 58 -9.87 -17.07 2.63
C GLN A 58 -9.57 -18.27 1.72
N GLY A 59 -8.30 -18.58 1.46
CA GLY A 59 -7.84 -19.73 0.68
C GLY A 59 -7.71 -19.49 -0.81
N TYR A 60 -7.76 -18.24 -1.29
CA TYR A 60 -7.52 -17.93 -2.70
C TYR A 60 -6.02 -17.93 -3.03
N ASP A 61 -5.69 -18.45 -4.22
CA ASP A 61 -4.39 -18.22 -4.87
C ASP A 61 -4.42 -16.84 -5.55
N VAL A 62 -3.63 -15.89 -5.04
CA VAL A 62 -3.70 -14.49 -5.46
C VAL A 62 -2.52 -14.12 -6.35
N THR A 63 -2.79 -13.80 -7.61
CA THR A 63 -1.83 -13.17 -8.52
C THR A 63 -1.92 -11.65 -8.39
N PHE A 64 -0.91 -11.03 -7.82
CA PHE A 64 -0.85 -9.58 -7.60
C PHE A 64 0.17 -8.94 -8.55
N CYS A 65 -0.30 -8.12 -9.48
CA CYS A 65 0.50 -7.35 -10.43
C CYS A 65 0.48 -5.88 -10.04
N ARG A 66 1.67 -5.28 -9.83
CA ARG A 66 1.82 -3.83 -9.62
C ARG A 66 2.87 -3.32 -10.59
N ASN A 67 2.51 -2.40 -11.48
CA ASN A 67 3.46 -1.89 -12.46
C ASN A 67 4.36 -0.78 -11.89
N VAL A 68 5.41 -0.49 -12.66
CA VAL A 68 6.26 0.69 -12.51
C VAL A 68 6.20 1.49 -13.80
N THR A 69 5.69 2.72 -13.73
CA THR A 69 5.80 3.68 -14.83
C THR A 69 7.21 4.28 -14.77
N ASP A 70 8.12 3.65 -15.50
CA ASP A 70 9.55 3.97 -15.51
C ASP A 70 9.96 4.96 -16.59
N LEU A 71 9.03 5.43 -17.44
CA LEU A 71 9.19 6.54 -18.36
C LEU A 71 7.90 7.36 -18.47
N ASP A 72 8.02 8.67 -18.27
CA ASP A 72 6.93 9.66 -18.35
C ASP A 72 7.52 11.04 -18.57
N ASP A 73 6.72 12.00 -19.07
CA ASP A 73 7.13 13.40 -19.25
C ASP A 73 7.74 14.00 -17.98
N LYS A 74 7.22 13.63 -16.83
CA LYS A 74 7.70 14.13 -15.53
C LYS A 74 9.08 13.57 -15.19
N ILE A 75 9.36 12.31 -15.54
CA ILE A 75 10.68 11.70 -15.34
C ILE A 75 11.70 12.37 -16.26
N ILE A 76 11.35 12.57 -17.54
CA ILE A 76 12.22 13.25 -18.53
C ILE A 76 12.55 14.67 -18.05
N ARG A 77 11.55 15.42 -17.56
CA ARG A 77 11.75 16.76 -17.04
C ARG A 77 12.70 16.79 -15.83
N VAL A 78 12.47 15.91 -14.84
CA VAL A 78 13.34 15.82 -13.65
C VAL A 78 14.77 15.44 -14.06
N ALA A 79 14.94 14.53 -15.00
CA ALA A 79 16.24 14.13 -15.52
C ALA A 79 16.97 15.32 -16.20
N ALA A 80 16.25 16.12 -16.97
CA ALA A 80 16.80 17.33 -17.60
C ALA A 80 17.19 18.40 -16.56
N GLU A 81 16.36 18.61 -15.53
CA GLU A 81 16.63 19.53 -14.42
C GLU A 81 17.87 19.11 -13.62
N GLU A 82 18.08 17.81 -13.43
CA GLU A 82 19.22 17.24 -12.70
C GLU A 82 20.47 17.04 -13.58
N GLY A 83 20.35 17.15 -14.89
CA GLY A 83 21.45 16.90 -15.83
C GLY A 83 21.89 15.44 -15.90
N VAL A 84 20.97 14.49 -15.68
CA VAL A 84 21.23 13.05 -15.69
C VAL A 84 20.35 12.33 -16.71
N PRO A 85 20.71 11.11 -17.17
CA PRO A 85 19.82 10.31 -18.00
C PRO A 85 18.52 9.95 -17.27
N TRP A 86 17.38 9.89 -18.01
CA TRP A 86 16.07 9.59 -17.45
C TRP A 86 16.01 8.28 -16.65
N PHE A 87 16.72 7.25 -17.09
CA PHE A 87 16.75 5.95 -16.40
C PHE A 87 17.46 6.00 -15.04
N VAL A 88 18.34 6.99 -14.80
CA VAL A 88 18.95 7.20 -13.48
C VAL A 88 17.90 7.68 -12.48
N VAL A 89 17.03 8.61 -12.88
CA VAL A 89 15.93 9.10 -12.06
C VAL A 89 14.95 7.98 -11.77
N SER A 90 14.56 7.24 -12.80
CA SER A 90 13.61 6.14 -12.72
C SER A 90 14.12 5.03 -11.78
N GLU A 91 15.33 4.53 -12.00
CA GLU A 91 15.93 3.44 -11.22
C GLU A 91 16.10 3.81 -9.74
N ARG A 92 16.62 5.01 -9.47
CA ARG A 92 16.79 5.53 -8.11
C ARG A 92 15.48 5.58 -7.34
N ASN A 93 14.45 6.14 -7.96
CA ASN A 93 13.16 6.30 -7.31
C ASN A 93 12.39 4.99 -7.21
N GLN A 94 12.50 4.08 -8.19
CA GLN A 94 11.92 2.75 -8.06
C GLN A 94 12.48 2.02 -6.83
N ARG A 95 13.79 2.07 -6.61
CA ARG A 95 14.41 1.49 -5.41
C ARG A 95 13.85 2.12 -4.13
N ALA A 96 13.63 3.44 -4.13
CA ALA A 96 13.02 4.12 -2.98
C ALA A 96 11.58 3.67 -2.74
N PHE A 97 10.78 3.43 -3.78
CA PHE A 97 9.43 2.86 -3.65
C PHE A 97 9.47 1.43 -3.11
N THR A 98 10.31 0.56 -3.67
CA THR A 98 10.46 -0.82 -3.18
C THR A 98 10.86 -0.82 -1.71
N TRP A 99 11.89 -0.04 -1.35
CA TRP A 99 12.30 0.11 0.05
C TRP A 99 11.15 0.55 0.96
N ALA A 100 10.35 1.53 0.55
CA ALA A 100 9.24 2.01 1.36
C ALA A 100 8.13 0.97 1.56
N TYR A 101 7.82 0.16 0.54
CA TYR A 101 6.90 -0.96 0.67
C TYR A 101 7.44 -2.04 1.60
N ASP A 102 8.74 -2.37 1.48
CA ASP A 102 9.41 -3.35 2.35
C ASP A 102 9.41 -2.89 3.80
N GLN A 103 9.73 -1.59 4.06
CA GLN A 103 9.68 -1.02 5.41
C GLN A 103 8.30 -1.13 6.04
N LEU A 104 7.22 -1.00 5.27
CA LEU A 104 5.85 -1.12 5.75
C LEU A 104 5.29 -2.55 5.69
N GLY A 105 6.15 -3.54 5.45
CA GLY A 105 5.79 -4.96 5.46
C GLY A 105 4.77 -5.35 4.41
N CYS A 106 4.71 -4.64 3.28
CA CYS A 106 3.92 -5.07 2.14
C CYS A 106 4.53 -6.32 1.50
N LEU A 107 3.71 -7.31 1.20
CA LEU A 107 4.16 -8.48 0.46
C LEU A 107 4.67 -8.06 -0.92
N PRO A 108 5.80 -8.60 -1.40
CA PRO A 108 6.27 -8.30 -2.75
C PRO A 108 5.20 -8.73 -3.77
N PRO A 109 4.99 -7.96 -4.86
CA PRO A 109 4.04 -8.35 -5.90
C PRO A 109 4.45 -9.68 -6.54
N THR A 110 3.47 -10.44 -7.06
CA THR A 110 3.75 -11.65 -7.85
C THR A 110 4.55 -11.29 -9.10
N VAL A 111 4.22 -10.14 -9.70
CA VAL A 111 4.98 -9.56 -10.81
C VAL A 111 4.94 -8.03 -10.73
N GLU A 112 6.10 -7.40 -10.98
CA GLU A 112 6.24 -5.93 -10.99
C GLU A 112 6.80 -5.49 -12.36
N PRO A 113 5.93 -5.40 -13.40
CA PRO A 113 6.36 -5.07 -14.75
C PRO A 113 6.72 -3.59 -14.87
N ARG A 114 7.78 -3.31 -15.63
CA ARG A 114 8.15 -1.94 -16.04
C ARG A 114 7.56 -1.61 -17.40
N ALA A 115 7.03 -0.41 -17.55
CA ALA A 115 6.39 0.02 -18.80
C ALA A 115 7.32 -0.13 -20.02
N MET A 116 8.58 0.28 -19.90
CA MET A 116 9.54 0.23 -21.01
C MET A 116 9.93 -1.20 -21.43
N GLY A 117 9.70 -2.20 -20.61
CA GLY A 117 9.86 -3.60 -20.98
C GLY A 117 8.71 -4.17 -21.82
N HIS A 118 7.61 -3.41 -22.03
CA HIS A 118 6.35 -3.89 -22.62
C HIS A 118 5.92 -3.13 -23.88
N VAL A 119 6.84 -2.43 -24.53
CA VAL A 119 6.56 -1.71 -25.79
C VAL A 119 5.99 -2.62 -26.87
N PRO A 120 6.42 -3.89 -27.08
CA PRO A 120 5.80 -4.77 -28.05
C PRO A 120 4.30 -5.00 -27.79
N GLU A 121 3.89 -5.22 -26.56
CA GLU A 121 2.49 -5.42 -26.16
C GLU A 121 1.66 -4.14 -26.37
N MET A 122 2.26 -2.98 -26.14
CA MET A 122 1.63 -1.67 -26.41
C MET A 122 1.42 -1.45 -27.92
N ILE A 123 2.38 -1.81 -28.75
CA ILE A 123 2.25 -1.73 -30.22
C ILE A 123 1.14 -2.65 -30.70
N GLU A 124 1.03 -3.85 -30.16
CA GLU A 124 -0.04 -4.79 -30.52
C GLU A 124 -1.41 -4.27 -30.09
N LEU A 125 -1.53 -3.69 -28.90
CA LEU A 125 -2.78 -3.08 -28.45
C LEU A 125 -3.18 -1.91 -29.36
N MET A 126 -2.25 -1.05 -29.76
CA MET A 126 -2.51 0.04 -30.70
C MET A 126 -2.98 -0.48 -32.07
N ARG A 127 -2.38 -1.57 -32.60
CA ARG A 127 -2.83 -2.20 -33.84
C ARG A 127 -4.28 -2.64 -33.74
N ARG A 128 -4.62 -3.39 -32.69
CA ARG A 128 -6.00 -3.85 -32.44
C ARG A 128 -6.99 -2.69 -32.39
N LEU A 129 -6.62 -1.58 -31.77
CA LEU A 129 -7.44 -0.37 -31.68
C LEU A 129 -7.62 0.31 -33.05
N ILE A 130 -6.55 0.43 -33.83
CA ILE A 130 -6.61 1.00 -35.17
C ILE A 130 -7.44 0.13 -36.11
N ASP A 131 -7.21 -1.18 -36.10
CA ASP A 131 -7.95 -2.13 -36.95
C ASP A 131 -9.45 -2.13 -36.67
N LYS A 132 -9.84 -1.82 -35.42
CA LYS A 132 -11.24 -1.69 -35.00
C LYS A 132 -11.81 -0.27 -35.16
N GLY A 133 -11.01 0.68 -35.61
CA GLY A 133 -11.46 2.06 -35.82
C GLY A 133 -11.55 2.92 -34.57
N HIS A 134 -10.92 2.51 -33.46
CA HIS A 134 -10.91 3.24 -32.19
C HIS A 134 -9.62 4.02 -31.94
N ALA A 135 -8.65 3.93 -32.85
CA ALA A 135 -7.43 4.75 -32.81
C ALA A 135 -6.99 5.13 -34.22
N TYR A 136 -6.13 6.15 -34.31
CA TYR A 136 -5.59 6.63 -35.57
C TYR A 136 -4.19 7.21 -35.39
N ALA A 137 -3.36 7.10 -36.43
CA ALA A 137 -2.05 7.70 -36.47
C ALA A 137 -2.11 9.09 -37.14
N ALA A 138 -1.40 10.07 -36.57
CA ALA A 138 -1.29 11.41 -37.12
C ALA A 138 0.06 12.05 -36.75
N GLY A 139 0.87 12.45 -37.72
CA GLY A 139 2.11 13.18 -37.50
C GLY A 139 3.21 12.46 -36.70
N GLY A 140 3.15 11.12 -36.60
CA GLY A 140 4.05 10.31 -35.80
C GLY A 140 3.50 9.97 -34.43
N ASP A 141 2.39 10.57 -34.00
CA ASP A 141 1.60 10.22 -32.82
C ASP A 141 0.55 9.16 -33.17
N VAL A 142 0.04 8.47 -32.16
CA VAL A 142 -1.17 7.64 -32.25
C VAL A 142 -2.13 8.08 -31.17
N TYR A 143 -3.37 8.34 -31.54
CA TYR A 143 -4.43 8.81 -30.65
C TYR A 143 -5.56 7.80 -30.53
N PHE A 144 -6.14 7.69 -29.34
CA PHE A 144 -7.44 7.03 -29.15
C PHE A 144 -8.56 7.99 -29.58
N ASP A 145 -9.45 7.52 -30.44
CA ASP A 145 -10.61 8.26 -30.93
C ASP A 145 -11.74 8.15 -29.92
N VAL A 146 -11.85 9.13 -29.01
CA VAL A 146 -12.83 9.10 -27.90
C VAL A 146 -14.26 9.12 -28.43
N VAL A 147 -14.52 9.81 -29.55
CA VAL A 147 -15.86 9.87 -30.14
C VAL A 147 -16.30 8.52 -30.67
N SER A 148 -15.38 7.69 -31.19
CA SER A 148 -15.66 6.33 -31.63
C SER A 148 -16.15 5.39 -30.52
N TYR A 149 -15.92 5.78 -29.26
CA TYR A 149 -16.28 5.01 -28.05
C TYR A 149 -17.25 5.77 -27.12
N ALA A 150 -17.86 6.85 -27.62
CA ALA A 150 -18.65 7.82 -26.84
C ALA A 150 -19.79 7.21 -25.98
N GLU A 151 -20.45 6.13 -26.45
CA GLU A 151 -21.54 5.48 -25.73
C GLU A 151 -21.11 4.85 -24.39
N ARG A 152 -19.83 4.50 -24.26
CA ARG A 152 -19.28 3.80 -23.10
C ARG A 152 -18.27 4.65 -22.32
N TYR A 153 -17.64 5.63 -22.94
CA TYR A 153 -16.64 6.50 -22.33
C TYR A 153 -17.25 7.36 -21.22
N GLY A 154 -16.58 7.45 -20.10
CA GLY A 154 -17.03 8.21 -18.92
C GLY A 154 -17.90 7.43 -17.93
N LYS A 155 -18.17 6.15 -18.18
CA LYS A 155 -19.03 5.32 -17.30
C LYS A 155 -18.38 5.00 -15.96
N LEU A 156 -17.08 4.71 -15.94
CA LEU A 156 -16.34 4.45 -14.71
C LEU A 156 -16.30 5.71 -13.82
N SER A 157 -15.94 6.84 -14.42
CA SER A 157 -15.81 8.14 -13.72
C SER A 157 -17.13 8.87 -13.49
N ASN A 158 -18.24 8.38 -14.10
CA ASN A 158 -19.54 9.07 -14.14
C ASN A 158 -19.47 10.46 -14.77
N GLN A 159 -18.61 10.63 -15.75
CA GLN A 159 -18.48 11.88 -16.48
C GLN A 159 -19.14 11.79 -17.83
N LYS A 160 -19.80 12.84 -18.24
CA LYS A 160 -20.36 12.95 -19.58
C LYS A 160 -19.31 13.51 -20.51
N LEU A 161 -19.14 12.90 -21.68
CA LEU A 161 -18.14 13.29 -22.67
C LEU A 161 -18.24 14.78 -23.06
N GLU A 162 -19.43 15.32 -23.17
CA GLU A 162 -19.68 16.74 -23.50
C GLU A 162 -19.11 17.74 -22.47
N ASN A 163 -18.91 17.29 -21.23
CA ASN A 163 -18.38 18.12 -20.13
C ASN A 163 -16.88 17.95 -19.92
N MET A 164 -16.23 17.06 -20.68
CA MET A 164 -14.80 16.79 -20.53
C MET A 164 -13.98 17.88 -21.22
N ARG A 165 -12.86 18.22 -20.61
CA ARG A 165 -11.87 19.14 -21.18
C ARG A 165 -10.99 18.42 -22.20
N ALA A 166 -10.26 19.19 -23.02
CA ALA A 166 -9.20 18.67 -23.87
C ALA A 166 -8.19 17.84 -23.06
N ALA A 167 -7.66 16.79 -23.63
CA ALA A 167 -6.74 15.88 -22.92
C ALA A 167 -5.41 16.57 -22.56
N GLY A 168 -4.91 17.51 -23.39
CA GLY A 168 -3.72 18.32 -23.07
C GLY A 168 -2.44 17.52 -22.84
N ASP A 169 -2.35 16.33 -23.41
CA ASP A 169 -1.29 15.35 -23.18
C ASP A 169 -0.19 15.36 -24.26
N THR A 170 -0.36 16.19 -25.31
CA THR A 170 0.64 16.39 -26.36
C THR A 170 0.75 17.87 -26.73
N ASP A 171 1.88 18.24 -27.33
CA ASP A 171 2.09 19.60 -27.92
C ASP A 171 1.47 19.70 -29.33
N THR A 172 0.87 18.63 -29.83
CA THR A 172 0.35 18.46 -31.20
C THR A 172 -1.16 18.37 -31.24
N ASP A 173 -1.85 19.11 -30.36
CA ASP A 173 -3.33 19.11 -30.28
C ASP A 173 -4.02 19.39 -31.60
N SER A 174 -3.36 20.12 -32.54
CA SER A 174 -3.87 20.36 -33.88
C SER A 174 -3.98 19.13 -34.79
N LEU A 175 -3.35 18.00 -34.38
CA LEU A 175 -3.43 16.74 -35.12
C LEU A 175 -4.58 15.85 -34.64
N LYS A 176 -5.20 16.18 -33.51
CA LYS A 176 -6.33 15.44 -32.93
C LYS A 176 -7.61 15.68 -33.74
N ARG A 177 -8.40 14.64 -33.97
CA ARG A 177 -9.74 14.74 -34.55
C ARG A 177 -10.75 15.39 -33.61
N ASP A 178 -10.62 15.09 -32.35
CA ASP A 178 -11.37 15.70 -31.25
C ASP A 178 -10.40 16.14 -30.14
N PRO A 179 -10.57 17.32 -29.53
CA PRO A 179 -9.67 17.79 -28.47
C PRO A 179 -9.56 16.84 -27.26
N ARG A 180 -10.53 15.95 -27.06
CA ARG A 180 -10.57 14.97 -25.98
C ARG A 180 -9.84 13.68 -26.32
N ASP A 181 -9.43 13.49 -27.59
CA ASP A 181 -8.60 12.33 -27.95
C ASP A 181 -7.30 12.36 -27.16
N PHE A 182 -6.88 11.21 -26.66
CA PHE A 182 -5.68 11.10 -25.84
C PHE A 182 -4.59 10.27 -26.51
N ALA A 183 -3.35 10.59 -26.22
CA ALA A 183 -2.21 9.95 -26.84
C ALA A 183 -2.01 8.52 -26.34
N LEU A 184 -1.98 7.57 -27.26
CA LEU A 184 -1.50 6.20 -27.06
C LEU A 184 0.01 6.13 -27.31
N TRP A 185 0.50 6.91 -28.29
CA TRP A 185 1.91 7.00 -28.64
C TRP A 185 2.26 8.45 -28.94
N LYS A 186 3.38 8.90 -28.39
CA LYS A 186 3.91 10.25 -28.62
C LYS A 186 5.10 10.19 -29.55
N GLY A 187 5.04 10.88 -30.68
CA GLY A 187 6.11 10.95 -31.66
C GLY A 187 7.43 11.45 -31.08
N ALA A 188 8.52 11.03 -31.68
CA ALA A 188 9.87 11.30 -31.20
C ALA A 188 10.17 12.82 -31.14
N LYS A 189 10.70 13.25 -29.97
CA LYS A 189 11.27 14.59 -29.79
C LYS A 189 12.78 14.52 -29.61
N PRO A 190 13.53 15.56 -29.97
CA PRO A 190 14.98 15.61 -29.77
C PRO A 190 15.33 15.39 -28.27
N GLY A 191 16.26 14.46 -28.02
CA GLY A 191 16.74 14.18 -26.66
C GLY A 191 15.87 13.24 -25.85
N GLU A 192 14.67 12.86 -26.33
CA GLU A 192 13.82 11.87 -25.66
C GLU A 192 14.16 10.42 -26.09
N PRO A 193 13.97 9.43 -25.21
CA PRO A 193 14.07 8.02 -25.59
C PRO A 193 12.95 7.66 -26.57
N THR A 194 13.27 6.83 -27.57
CA THR A 194 12.31 6.46 -28.61
C THR A 194 12.45 5.03 -29.06
N TRP A 195 11.32 4.40 -29.37
CA TRP A 195 11.19 3.08 -29.95
C TRP A 195 10.58 3.15 -31.35
N PRO A 196 10.95 2.23 -32.24
CA PRO A 196 10.34 2.17 -33.56
C PRO A 196 8.94 1.54 -33.49
N THR A 197 7.99 2.11 -34.21
CA THR A 197 6.67 1.54 -34.47
C THR A 197 6.33 1.61 -35.95
N PRO A 198 5.26 0.94 -36.43
CA PRO A 198 4.77 1.11 -37.81
C PRO A 198 4.36 2.55 -38.16
N TRP A 199 4.07 3.37 -37.17
CA TRP A 199 3.56 4.74 -37.33
C TRP A 199 4.63 5.82 -37.14
N GLY A 200 5.84 5.41 -36.77
CA GLY A 200 6.95 6.30 -36.52
C GLY A 200 7.71 5.98 -35.26
N ARG A 201 8.81 6.67 -35.01
CA ARG A 201 9.53 6.57 -33.74
C ARG A 201 8.85 7.43 -32.67
N GLY A 202 8.86 6.97 -31.43
CA GLY A 202 8.27 7.69 -30.33
C GLY A 202 8.35 6.91 -29.02
N ARG A 203 7.46 7.23 -28.10
CA ARG A 203 7.32 6.57 -26.79
C ARG A 203 5.85 6.41 -26.39
N PRO A 204 5.53 5.52 -25.44
CA PRO A 204 4.16 5.32 -24.99
C PRO A 204 3.52 6.55 -24.38
N GLY A 205 2.21 6.66 -24.58
CA GLY A 205 1.33 7.45 -23.74
C GLY A 205 1.03 6.72 -22.42
N TRP A 206 0.86 7.48 -21.35
CA TRP A 206 0.74 6.96 -19.99
C TRP A 206 -0.38 5.90 -19.80
N HIS A 207 -1.52 6.08 -20.48
CA HIS A 207 -2.68 5.19 -20.28
C HIS A 207 -2.52 3.84 -20.96
N LEU A 208 -1.73 3.77 -22.02
CA LEU A 208 -1.51 2.54 -22.80
C LEU A 208 -0.72 1.49 -22.01
N GLU A 209 0.17 1.93 -21.14
CA GLU A 209 1.09 1.09 -20.40
C GLU A 209 0.37 0.05 -19.55
N CYS A 210 -0.54 0.51 -18.68
CA CYS A 210 -1.26 -0.34 -17.75
C CYS A 210 -2.22 -1.30 -18.47
N SER A 211 -2.92 -0.85 -19.52
CA SER A 211 -3.77 -1.73 -20.31
C SER A 211 -2.98 -2.88 -20.94
N ALA A 212 -1.81 -2.59 -21.52
CA ALA A 212 -0.97 -3.60 -22.14
C ALA A 212 -0.39 -4.58 -21.10
N MET A 213 0.14 -4.06 -19.99
CA MET A 213 0.73 -4.89 -18.93
C MET A 213 -0.31 -5.72 -18.19
N ALA A 214 -1.48 -5.17 -17.88
CA ALA A 214 -2.57 -5.91 -17.25
C ALA A 214 -3.01 -7.10 -18.11
N THR A 215 -3.26 -6.87 -19.39
CA THR A 215 -3.63 -7.94 -20.33
C THR A 215 -2.53 -8.99 -20.47
N LYS A 216 -1.25 -8.57 -20.48
CA LYS A 216 -0.10 -9.49 -20.59
C LYS A 216 -0.02 -10.48 -19.44
N TYR A 217 -0.22 -10.02 -18.21
CA TYR A 217 0.02 -10.83 -17.01
C TYR A 217 -1.24 -11.44 -16.42
N LEU A 218 -2.40 -10.81 -16.61
CA LEU A 218 -3.66 -11.26 -16.02
C LEU A 218 -4.69 -11.72 -17.05
N GLY A 219 -4.38 -11.58 -18.34
CA GLY A 219 -5.29 -11.94 -19.42
C GLY A 219 -6.26 -10.82 -19.81
N GLY A 220 -7.08 -11.06 -20.84
CA GLY A 220 -8.04 -10.07 -21.34
C GLY A 220 -9.22 -9.79 -20.39
N THR A 221 -9.43 -10.62 -19.38
CA THR A 221 -10.40 -10.41 -18.30
C THR A 221 -9.80 -10.89 -17.00
N PHE A 222 -9.83 -10.03 -15.98
CA PHE A 222 -9.28 -10.32 -14.65
C PHE A 222 -10.18 -9.73 -13.54
N ASP A 223 -9.91 -10.05 -12.28
CA ASP A 223 -10.83 -9.77 -11.19
C ASP A 223 -10.83 -8.30 -10.79
N ILE A 224 -9.73 -7.79 -10.26
CA ILE A 224 -9.69 -6.50 -9.57
C ILE A 224 -8.66 -5.58 -10.21
N HIS A 225 -9.08 -4.36 -10.56
CA HIS A 225 -8.19 -3.24 -10.89
C HIS A 225 -8.28 -2.16 -9.81
N GLY A 226 -7.14 -1.66 -9.37
CA GLY A 226 -7.11 -0.70 -8.28
C GLY A 226 -6.10 0.41 -8.39
N GLY A 227 -6.30 1.42 -7.54
CA GLY A 227 -5.43 2.58 -7.43
C GLY A 227 -5.99 3.66 -6.52
N GLY A 228 -5.39 4.85 -6.51
CA GLY A 228 -5.95 6.00 -5.83
C GLY A 228 -7.19 6.55 -6.54
N VAL A 229 -8.11 7.17 -5.80
CA VAL A 229 -9.33 7.77 -6.35
C VAL A 229 -9.06 8.81 -7.44
N ASP A 230 -7.89 9.44 -7.41
CA ASP A 230 -7.44 10.41 -8.41
C ASP A 230 -7.05 9.78 -9.76
N LEU A 231 -6.92 8.45 -9.82
CA LEU A 231 -6.69 7.72 -11.05
C LEU A 231 -7.99 7.36 -11.79
N ILE A 232 -9.16 7.45 -11.14
CA ILE A 232 -10.45 7.12 -11.79
C ILE A 232 -10.57 7.84 -13.12
N PHE A 233 -10.24 9.14 -13.13
CA PHE A 233 -10.23 9.96 -14.35
C PHE A 233 -8.98 10.86 -14.38
N PRO A 234 -8.26 10.91 -15.50
CA PRO A 234 -8.56 10.22 -16.76
C PRO A 234 -8.00 8.80 -16.88
N HIS A 235 -7.08 8.36 -16.01
CA HIS A 235 -6.22 7.20 -16.22
C HIS A 235 -7.00 5.88 -16.38
N HIS A 236 -7.78 5.47 -15.37
CA HIS A 236 -8.52 4.21 -15.39
C HIS A 236 -9.68 4.23 -16.39
N GLU A 237 -10.32 5.40 -16.60
CA GLU A 237 -11.32 5.54 -17.66
C GLU A 237 -10.71 5.28 -19.03
N ASN A 238 -9.50 5.79 -19.28
CA ASN A 238 -8.78 5.59 -20.54
C ASN A 238 -8.31 4.14 -20.69
N GLU A 239 -7.89 3.49 -19.61
CA GLU A 239 -7.50 2.08 -19.64
C GLU A 239 -8.67 1.16 -19.99
N ILE A 240 -9.85 1.34 -19.36
CA ILE A 240 -11.04 0.54 -19.69
C ILE A 240 -11.49 0.80 -21.13
N ALA A 241 -11.42 2.06 -21.58
CA ALA A 241 -11.76 2.40 -22.97
C ALA A 241 -10.85 1.66 -23.96
N GLN A 242 -9.53 1.74 -23.77
CA GLN A 242 -8.54 1.05 -24.60
C GLN A 242 -8.77 -0.45 -24.64
N SER A 243 -8.89 -1.08 -23.49
CA SER A 243 -8.99 -2.54 -23.39
C SER A 243 -10.30 -3.05 -23.98
N GLN A 244 -11.44 -2.43 -23.63
CA GLN A 244 -12.74 -2.86 -24.13
C GLN A 244 -12.94 -2.55 -25.62
N ALA A 245 -12.44 -1.40 -26.12
CA ALA A 245 -12.44 -1.08 -27.54
C ALA A 245 -11.57 -2.07 -28.35
N ALA A 246 -10.47 -2.55 -27.76
CA ALA A 246 -9.65 -3.61 -28.35
C ALA A 246 -10.32 -5.01 -28.30
N GLY A 247 -11.41 -5.17 -27.54
CA GLY A 247 -12.21 -6.40 -27.44
C GLY A 247 -11.92 -7.25 -26.21
N ASP A 248 -11.20 -6.73 -25.23
CA ASP A 248 -10.98 -7.40 -23.95
C ASP A 248 -12.10 -7.07 -22.96
N GLY A 249 -12.37 -7.98 -22.00
CA GLY A 249 -13.34 -7.73 -20.93
C GLY A 249 -12.83 -6.77 -19.89
N PHE A 250 -11.53 -6.79 -19.66
CA PHE A 250 -10.73 -6.05 -18.66
C PHE A 250 -11.17 -6.36 -17.22
N ALA A 251 -11.03 -5.42 -16.27
CA ALA A 251 -11.34 -5.68 -14.87
C ALA A 251 -12.83 -5.82 -14.59
N ARG A 252 -13.19 -6.78 -13.71
CA ARG A 252 -14.57 -7.00 -13.25
C ARG A 252 -14.94 -6.10 -12.06
N TYR A 253 -13.97 -5.73 -11.24
CA TYR A 253 -14.14 -4.88 -10.06
C TYR A 253 -13.11 -3.75 -10.09
N TRP A 254 -13.56 -2.53 -9.77
CA TRP A 254 -12.72 -1.34 -9.71
C TRP A 254 -12.70 -0.80 -8.29
N LEU A 255 -11.55 -0.94 -7.63
CA LEU A 255 -11.36 -0.52 -6.24
C LEU A 255 -10.46 0.70 -6.17
N HIS A 256 -10.93 1.74 -5.47
CA HIS A 256 -10.16 2.97 -5.33
C HIS A 256 -10.02 3.36 -3.86
N ASN A 257 -8.77 3.58 -3.43
CA ASN A 257 -8.51 4.11 -2.10
C ASN A 257 -8.62 5.63 -2.06
N GLY A 258 -9.10 6.15 -0.92
CA GLY A 258 -9.20 7.58 -0.66
C GLY A 258 -7.84 8.27 -0.60
N LEU A 259 -7.83 9.59 -0.77
CA LEU A 259 -6.61 10.41 -0.69
C LEU A 259 -6.09 10.52 0.75
N LEU A 260 -4.81 10.83 0.84
CA LEU A 260 -4.21 11.35 2.05
C LEU A 260 -3.87 12.83 1.82
N THR A 261 -4.38 13.70 2.68
CA THR A 261 -4.25 15.16 2.61
C THR A 261 -3.40 15.69 3.76
N LEU A 262 -2.94 16.90 3.64
CA LEU A 262 -2.27 17.65 4.71
C LEU A 262 -2.97 19.01 4.80
N GLY A 263 -3.67 19.26 5.93
CA GLY A 263 -4.47 20.48 6.11
C GLY A 263 -5.61 20.62 5.08
N GLY A 264 -6.19 19.48 4.66
CA GLY A 264 -7.24 19.42 3.65
C GLY A 264 -6.76 19.49 2.19
N GLU A 265 -5.45 19.71 1.94
CA GLU A 265 -4.90 19.78 0.60
C GLU A 265 -4.21 18.47 0.17
N LYS A 266 -4.36 18.11 -1.11
CA LYS A 266 -3.64 16.96 -1.67
C LYS A 266 -2.15 17.20 -1.60
N MET A 267 -1.39 16.18 -1.15
CA MET A 267 0.07 16.24 -1.17
C MET A 267 0.59 16.33 -2.60
N SER A 268 1.47 17.29 -2.84
CA SER A 268 2.21 17.39 -4.08
C SER A 268 3.59 18.00 -3.88
N LYS A 269 4.56 17.58 -4.71
CA LYS A 269 5.91 18.13 -4.69
C LYS A 269 5.93 19.62 -4.99
N SER A 270 5.03 20.09 -5.86
CA SER A 270 4.93 21.51 -6.23
C SER A 270 4.46 22.41 -5.08
N LEU A 271 3.72 21.88 -4.13
CA LEU A 271 3.28 22.59 -2.92
C LEU A 271 4.29 22.50 -1.77
N GLY A 272 5.35 21.67 -1.91
CA GLY A 272 6.34 21.47 -0.86
C GLY A 272 5.78 20.79 0.41
N ASN A 273 4.58 20.20 0.33
CA ASN A 273 3.86 19.57 1.44
C ASN A 273 3.94 18.04 1.43
N SER A 274 4.93 17.46 0.76
CA SER A 274 5.10 16.01 0.67
C SER A 274 5.78 15.45 1.91
N LEU A 275 5.13 14.50 2.56
CA LEU A 275 5.67 13.77 3.71
C LEU A 275 6.37 12.49 3.23
N LEU A 276 7.69 12.53 3.19
CA LEU A 276 8.51 11.40 2.75
C LEU A 276 8.58 10.31 3.82
N ILE A 277 8.58 9.06 3.39
CA ILE A 277 8.61 7.91 4.31
C ILE A 277 9.79 7.95 5.28
N PRO A 278 11.05 8.23 4.86
CA PRO A 278 12.17 8.30 5.81
C PRO A 278 12.01 9.38 6.91
N GLU A 279 11.27 10.45 6.64
CA GLU A 279 11.02 11.53 7.60
C GLU A 279 9.99 11.09 8.64
N ILE A 280 8.95 10.39 8.22
CA ILE A 280 7.91 9.87 9.12
C ILE A 280 8.48 8.76 10.01
N LEU A 281 9.34 7.90 9.46
CA LEU A 281 9.97 6.80 10.20
C LEU A 281 10.99 7.29 11.27
N ARG A 282 11.32 8.59 11.31
CA ARG A 282 12.03 9.18 12.45
C ARG A 282 11.11 9.51 13.62
N LYS A 283 9.80 9.56 13.41
CA LYS A 283 8.79 9.94 14.41
C LYS A 283 8.10 8.72 15.02
N VAL A 284 7.93 7.66 14.23
CA VAL A 284 7.24 6.41 14.61
C VAL A 284 7.91 5.21 13.95
N ARG A 285 7.69 4.01 14.52
CA ARG A 285 8.14 2.76 13.91
C ARG A 285 7.32 2.45 12.65
N ALA A 286 7.90 1.66 11.75
CA ALA A 286 7.26 1.31 10.49
C ALA A 286 5.91 0.58 10.66
N VAL A 287 5.82 -0.32 11.63
CA VAL A 287 4.57 -1.00 11.98
C VAL A 287 3.49 -0.04 12.50
N GLU A 288 3.89 0.99 13.25
CA GLU A 288 2.98 2.02 13.75
C GLU A 288 2.45 2.91 12.61
N LEU A 289 3.33 3.23 11.64
CA LEU A 289 2.91 3.91 10.43
C LEU A 289 1.95 3.05 9.60
N ARG A 290 2.23 1.74 9.47
CA ARG A 290 1.29 0.82 8.80
C ARG A 290 -0.05 0.79 9.53
N TYR A 291 -0.06 0.70 10.86
CA TYR A 291 -1.29 0.75 11.66
C TYR A 291 -2.08 2.04 11.40
N TYR A 292 -1.41 3.20 11.39
CA TYR A 292 -2.04 4.48 11.06
C TYR A 292 -2.72 4.46 9.70
N LEU A 293 -2.06 3.89 8.67
CA LEU A 293 -2.58 3.87 7.30
C LEU A 293 -3.78 2.94 7.13
N VAL A 294 -3.84 1.82 7.87
CA VAL A 294 -4.94 0.86 7.76
C VAL A 294 -6.09 1.15 8.73
N ALA A 295 -5.88 1.96 9.77
CA ALA A 295 -6.90 2.25 10.78
C ALA A 295 -8.13 2.98 10.20
N ALA A 296 -7.94 3.81 9.18
CA ALA A 296 -9.03 4.40 8.43
C ALA A 296 -9.49 3.45 7.31
N HIS A 297 -10.79 3.40 7.07
CA HIS A 297 -11.35 2.65 5.94
C HIS A 297 -10.64 3.05 4.64
N TYR A 298 -10.32 2.09 3.75
CA TYR A 298 -9.49 2.36 2.56
C TYR A 298 -10.07 3.44 1.65
N ARG A 299 -11.41 3.58 1.55
CA ARG A 299 -12.08 4.62 0.75
C ARG A 299 -12.13 5.99 1.41
N SER A 300 -11.88 6.09 2.71
CA SER A 300 -11.96 7.37 3.43
C SER A 300 -10.73 8.24 3.12
N VAL A 301 -10.92 9.55 3.10
CA VAL A 301 -9.81 10.52 3.11
C VAL A 301 -9.16 10.50 4.50
N ILE A 302 -7.84 10.49 4.54
CA ILE A 302 -7.07 10.72 5.77
C ILE A 302 -6.46 12.11 5.69
N ASP A 303 -6.79 12.99 6.63
CA ASP A 303 -6.05 14.23 6.81
C ASP A 303 -4.95 14.01 7.83
N TYR A 304 -3.70 14.12 7.38
CA TYR A 304 -2.53 13.80 8.19
C TYR A 304 -2.29 14.89 9.23
N SER A 305 -2.04 14.45 10.46
CA SER A 305 -1.42 15.27 11.49
C SER A 305 -0.44 14.43 12.32
N ASP A 306 0.56 15.07 12.92
CA ASP A 306 1.50 14.39 13.81
C ASP A 306 0.78 13.83 15.05
N GLU A 307 -0.24 14.53 15.54
CA GLU A 307 -1.05 14.09 16.67
C GLU A 307 -1.80 12.79 16.35
N ALA A 308 -2.48 12.72 15.20
CA ALA A 308 -3.20 11.52 14.78
C ALA A 308 -2.24 10.33 14.55
N LEU A 309 -1.04 10.60 14.03
CA LEU A 309 0.01 9.58 13.89
C LEU A 309 0.45 9.03 15.26
N GLN A 310 0.68 9.90 16.25
CA GLN A 310 1.08 9.49 17.61
C GLN A 310 -0.04 8.76 18.35
N GLU A 311 -1.30 9.16 18.17
CA GLU A 311 -2.46 8.45 18.72
C GLU A 311 -2.58 7.03 18.14
N ALA A 312 -2.40 6.88 16.84
CA ALA A 312 -2.37 5.57 16.19
C ALA A 312 -1.21 4.70 16.70
N ALA A 313 -0.01 5.26 16.83
CA ALA A 313 1.14 4.58 17.39
C ALA A 313 0.86 4.09 18.84
N ALA A 314 0.27 4.94 19.68
CA ALA A 314 -0.13 4.56 21.03
C ALA A 314 -1.22 3.46 21.02
N GLY A 315 -2.14 3.49 20.05
CA GLY A 315 -3.13 2.43 19.81
C GLY A 315 -2.47 1.09 19.53
N TYR A 316 -1.52 1.06 18.59
CA TYR A 316 -0.77 -0.14 18.25
C TYR A 316 0.02 -0.70 19.44
N ARG A 317 0.74 0.16 20.19
CA ARG A 317 1.54 -0.25 21.36
C ARG A 317 0.69 -0.95 22.44
N ARG A 318 -0.57 -0.58 22.60
CA ARG A 318 -1.48 -1.29 23.52
C ARG A 318 -1.74 -2.73 23.07
N ILE A 319 -1.91 -2.96 21.77
CA ILE A 319 -2.08 -4.31 21.20
C ILE A 319 -0.77 -5.10 21.37
N GLU A 320 0.35 -4.54 20.95
CA GLU A 320 1.68 -5.12 21.06
C GLU A 320 2.02 -5.50 22.51
N GLY A 321 1.72 -4.62 23.47
CA GLY A 321 1.94 -4.90 24.90
C GLY A 321 1.16 -6.09 25.42
N PHE A 322 -0.06 -6.34 24.93
CA PHE A 322 -0.78 -7.58 25.24
C PHE A 322 -0.09 -8.81 24.63
N VAL A 323 0.22 -8.76 23.32
CA VAL A 323 0.87 -9.88 22.62
C VAL A 323 2.19 -10.26 23.29
N THR A 324 3.00 -9.26 23.68
CA THR A 324 4.28 -9.48 24.37
C THR A 324 4.08 -10.17 25.73
N ARG A 325 3.22 -9.63 26.58
CA ARG A 325 2.96 -10.23 27.92
C ARG A 325 2.34 -11.62 27.84
N ALA A 326 1.41 -11.83 26.91
CA ALA A 326 0.78 -13.13 26.72
C ALA A 326 1.80 -14.17 26.23
N ALA A 327 2.73 -13.78 25.33
CA ALA A 327 3.77 -14.66 24.83
C ALA A 327 4.83 -15.05 25.87
N GLU A 328 4.99 -14.30 26.97
CA GLU A 328 5.85 -14.69 28.09
C GLU A 328 5.29 -15.92 28.87
N VAL A 329 3.98 -16.12 28.85
CA VAL A 329 3.30 -17.21 29.56
C VAL A 329 2.78 -18.31 28.64
N ILE A 330 2.63 -18.04 27.36
CA ILE A 330 2.15 -18.96 26.31
C ILE A 330 3.21 -19.04 25.22
N HIS A 331 3.84 -20.21 25.08
CA HIS A 331 4.93 -20.41 24.13
C HIS A 331 4.45 -20.99 22.80
N ASP A 332 3.43 -21.86 22.85
CA ASP A 332 2.83 -22.48 21.67
C ASP A 332 1.50 -21.78 21.35
N VAL A 333 1.46 -21.09 20.23
CA VAL A 333 0.28 -20.39 19.73
C VAL A 333 -0.27 -21.14 18.52
N ASP A 334 -1.57 -21.42 18.54
CA ASP A 334 -2.24 -22.07 17.42
C ASP A 334 -2.39 -21.09 16.25
N ALA A 335 -1.53 -21.26 15.24
CA ALA A 335 -1.54 -20.44 14.02
C ALA A 335 -2.80 -20.68 13.15
N ASP A 336 -3.46 -21.85 13.33
CA ASP A 336 -4.67 -22.22 12.61
C ASP A 336 -5.96 -21.92 13.38
N ALA A 337 -5.84 -21.28 14.56
CA ALA A 337 -7.01 -20.90 15.34
C ALA A 337 -7.99 -20.05 14.49
N PRO A 338 -9.30 -20.31 14.60
CA PRO A 338 -10.30 -19.59 13.82
C PRO A 338 -10.30 -18.10 14.18
N LEU A 339 -10.54 -17.28 13.19
CA LEU A 339 -10.76 -15.84 13.39
C LEU A 339 -12.11 -15.63 14.09
N PRO A 340 -12.22 -14.65 15.02
CA PRO A 340 -13.51 -14.23 15.56
C PRO A 340 -14.49 -13.86 14.44
N GLN A 341 -15.74 -14.33 14.52
CA GLN A 341 -16.73 -14.09 13.47
C GLN A 341 -16.96 -12.59 13.21
N ALA A 342 -16.95 -11.77 14.25
CA ALA A 342 -17.09 -10.33 14.11
C ALA A 342 -15.96 -9.68 13.29
N PHE A 343 -14.73 -10.24 13.35
CA PHE A 343 -13.62 -9.79 12.50
C PHE A 343 -13.84 -10.22 11.05
N VAL A 344 -14.27 -11.47 10.83
CA VAL A 344 -14.60 -11.96 9.48
C VAL A 344 -15.70 -11.12 8.86
N ASP A 345 -16.77 -10.84 9.61
CA ASP A 345 -17.89 -10.02 9.15
C ASP A 345 -17.44 -8.60 8.75
N ALA A 346 -16.54 -8.00 9.54
CA ALA A 346 -15.99 -6.69 9.23
C ALA A 346 -15.10 -6.70 7.97
N MET A 347 -14.28 -7.72 7.81
CA MET A 347 -13.40 -7.83 6.63
C MET A 347 -14.18 -8.18 5.37
N ASP A 348 -15.27 -8.93 5.48
CA ASP A 348 -16.16 -9.26 4.36
C ASP A 348 -17.09 -8.11 3.97
N ASP A 349 -17.27 -7.10 4.83
CA ASP A 349 -18.00 -5.87 4.55
C ASP A 349 -17.06 -4.77 4.03
N ASP A 350 -16.70 -4.86 2.77
CA ASP A 350 -15.88 -3.87 2.05
C ASP A 350 -14.55 -3.54 2.74
N LEU A 351 -13.90 -4.57 3.31
CA LEU A 351 -12.64 -4.41 4.05
C LEU A 351 -12.73 -3.35 5.16
N ASN A 352 -13.74 -3.44 6.00
CA ASN A 352 -13.97 -2.49 7.10
C ASN A 352 -12.94 -2.67 8.22
N VAL A 353 -11.68 -2.30 7.93
CA VAL A 353 -10.55 -2.46 8.85
C VAL A 353 -10.78 -1.67 10.15
N SER A 354 -11.48 -0.54 10.09
CA SER A 354 -11.82 0.22 11.30
C SER A 354 -12.64 -0.61 12.28
N GLN A 355 -13.65 -1.34 11.79
CA GLN A 355 -14.44 -2.26 12.61
C GLN A 355 -13.61 -3.49 13.02
N ALA A 356 -12.79 -4.03 12.13
CA ALA A 356 -11.88 -5.14 12.43
C ALA A 356 -10.91 -4.79 13.56
N LEU A 357 -10.34 -3.59 13.59
CA LEU A 357 -9.49 -3.09 14.68
C LEU A 357 -10.26 -2.93 16.00
N ALA A 358 -11.52 -2.53 15.95
CA ALA A 358 -12.36 -2.50 17.15
C ALA A 358 -12.50 -3.90 17.78
N VAL A 359 -12.69 -4.93 16.95
CA VAL A 359 -12.71 -6.34 17.44
C VAL A 359 -11.37 -6.72 18.05
N ILE A 360 -10.24 -6.37 17.41
CA ILE A 360 -8.91 -6.64 17.96
C ILE A 360 -8.73 -5.99 19.35
N HIS A 361 -9.12 -4.72 19.49
CA HIS A 361 -9.02 -4.03 20.78
C HIS A 361 -9.89 -4.66 21.86
N GLU A 362 -11.07 -5.19 21.53
CA GLU A 362 -11.94 -5.90 22.47
C GLU A 362 -11.30 -7.23 22.90
N VAL A 363 -10.79 -8.03 21.97
CA VAL A 363 -10.08 -9.29 22.28
C VAL A 363 -8.84 -9.02 23.15
N VAL A 364 -8.09 -7.95 22.85
CA VAL A 364 -6.93 -7.52 23.67
C VAL A 364 -7.36 -7.11 25.07
N ARG A 365 -8.47 -6.41 25.23
CA ARG A 365 -9.03 -6.02 26.54
C ARG A 365 -9.38 -7.27 27.36
N GLU A 366 -10.08 -8.25 26.76
CA GLU A 366 -10.41 -9.53 27.40
C GLU A 366 -9.13 -10.31 27.74
N GLY A 367 -8.15 -10.33 26.85
CA GLY A 367 -6.86 -10.99 27.06
C GLY A 367 -6.09 -10.43 28.26
N ASN A 368 -6.10 -9.11 28.45
CA ASN A 368 -5.48 -8.48 29.61
C ASN A 368 -6.20 -8.85 30.93
N VAL A 369 -7.52 -9.01 30.91
CA VAL A 369 -8.29 -9.51 32.08
C VAL A 369 -7.92 -10.96 32.37
N ALA A 370 -7.83 -11.83 31.35
CA ALA A 370 -7.44 -13.22 31.51
C ALA A 370 -6.00 -13.37 32.04
N LEU A 371 -5.06 -12.53 31.58
CA LEU A 371 -3.69 -12.45 32.12
C LEU A 371 -3.69 -12.09 33.61
N ALA A 372 -4.47 -11.09 34.03
CA ALA A 372 -4.54 -10.65 35.41
C ALA A 372 -5.16 -11.75 36.33
N GLN A 373 -6.05 -12.59 35.77
CA GLN A 373 -6.65 -13.72 36.48
C GLN A 373 -5.79 -14.99 36.47
N GLY A 374 -4.69 -15.03 35.74
CA GLY A 374 -3.84 -16.20 35.55
C GLY A 374 -4.50 -17.34 34.75
N ASN A 375 -5.55 -17.05 33.98
CA ASN A 375 -6.27 -18.02 33.16
C ASN A 375 -5.51 -18.32 31.85
N LYS A 376 -4.53 -19.23 31.92
CA LYS A 376 -3.64 -19.54 30.79
C LYS A 376 -4.37 -20.07 29.56
N GLU A 377 -5.43 -20.88 29.73
CA GLU A 377 -6.20 -21.40 28.59
C GLU A 377 -6.88 -20.28 27.80
N GLN A 378 -7.52 -19.36 28.51
CA GLN A 378 -8.15 -18.21 27.89
C GLN A 378 -7.12 -17.28 27.27
N VAL A 379 -5.96 -17.07 27.92
CA VAL A 379 -4.86 -16.25 27.36
C VAL A 379 -4.35 -16.87 26.06
N ALA A 380 -4.14 -18.20 26.00
CA ALA A 380 -3.67 -18.89 24.81
C ALA A 380 -4.63 -18.68 23.63
N ARG A 381 -5.94 -18.87 23.86
CA ARG A 381 -6.97 -18.65 22.82
C ARG A 381 -6.98 -17.21 22.33
N LEU A 382 -7.04 -16.23 23.25
CA LEU A 382 -7.14 -14.81 22.88
C LEU A 382 -5.84 -14.29 22.24
N LEU A 383 -4.68 -14.83 22.60
CA LEU A 383 -3.41 -14.54 21.93
C LEU A 383 -3.43 -15.04 20.49
N ALA A 384 -3.85 -16.28 20.25
CA ALA A 384 -3.95 -16.87 18.91
C ALA A 384 -4.93 -16.08 18.03
N GLU A 385 -6.12 -15.78 18.54
CA GLU A 385 -7.10 -14.92 17.84
C GLU A 385 -6.50 -13.56 17.48
N THR A 386 -5.82 -12.89 18.43
CA THR A 386 -5.18 -11.58 18.21
C THR A 386 -4.11 -11.66 17.11
N GLN A 387 -3.20 -12.63 17.19
CA GLN A 387 -2.13 -12.77 16.21
C GLN A 387 -2.67 -13.08 14.82
N ASN A 388 -3.64 -13.98 14.69
CA ASN A 388 -4.24 -14.31 13.40
C ASN A 388 -4.98 -13.12 12.76
N MET A 389 -5.65 -12.29 13.56
CA MET A 389 -6.25 -11.04 13.07
C MET A 389 -5.18 -10.02 12.62
N LEU A 390 -4.11 -9.88 13.42
CA LEU A 390 -3.01 -8.97 13.11
C LEU A 390 -2.23 -9.40 11.87
N ASP A 391 -2.06 -10.71 11.63
CA ASP A 391 -1.38 -11.23 10.45
C ASP A 391 -2.13 -10.85 9.16
N VAL A 392 -3.46 -10.93 9.16
CA VAL A 392 -4.30 -10.44 8.03
C VAL A 392 -4.04 -8.97 7.73
N LEU A 393 -3.82 -8.15 8.75
CA LEU A 393 -3.54 -6.71 8.59
C LEU A 393 -2.04 -6.42 8.37
N GLY A 394 -1.17 -7.46 8.48
CA GLY A 394 0.29 -7.32 8.44
C GLY A 394 0.85 -6.55 9.64
N LEU A 395 0.22 -6.70 10.80
CA LEU A 395 0.52 -5.95 12.04
C LEU A 395 1.01 -6.85 13.19
N ASP A 396 1.19 -8.16 12.99
CA ASP A 396 1.65 -9.04 14.08
C ASP A 396 3.09 -8.67 14.49
N PRO A 397 3.29 -8.18 15.73
CA PRO A 397 4.62 -7.75 16.21
C PRO A 397 5.62 -8.91 16.29
N ARG A 398 5.16 -10.15 16.26
CA ARG A 398 6.01 -11.35 16.30
C ARG A 398 6.38 -11.86 14.91
N SER A 399 5.82 -11.31 13.84
CA SER A 399 6.17 -11.69 12.49
C SER A 399 7.63 -11.32 12.17
N GLU A 400 8.28 -12.11 11.31
CA GLU A 400 9.68 -11.95 10.94
C GLU A 400 9.97 -10.56 10.34
N GLN A 401 9.01 -9.99 9.61
CA GLN A 401 9.14 -8.69 8.96
C GLN A 401 9.36 -7.52 9.94
N TRP A 402 8.88 -7.64 11.20
CA TRP A 402 9.04 -6.61 12.23
C TRP A 402 10.21 -6.91 13.17
N ARG A 403 10.84 -8.09 13.04
CA ARG A 403 12.05 -8.42 13.74
C ARG A 403 13.22 -7.79 13.02
N THR A 404 13.84 -6.79 13.64
CA THR A 404 15.09 -6.23 13.12
C THR A 404 16.17 -7.32 13.16
N SER A 405 16.79 -7.58 12.02
CA SER A 405 17.79 -8.65 11.82
C SER A 405 19.12 -8.46 12.62
N GLY A 406 19.16 -7.53 13.55
CA GLY A 406 20.25 -7.30 14.50
C GLY A 406 19.83 -7.40 15.95
N ASP A 407 18.52 -7.57 16.23
CA ASP A 407 17.93 -7.30 17.54
C ASP A 407 18.01 -8.50 18.51
N SER A 408 17.96 -9.75 18.02
CA SER A 408 17.94 -10.91 18.93
C SER A 408 19.25 -11.07 19.73
N GLY A 409 20.39 -10.98 19.08
CA GLY A 409 21.69 -11.11 19.77
C GLY A 409 22.05 -9.88 20.59
N LEU A 410 21.75 -8.67 20.09
CA LEU A 410 21.91 -7.43 20.86
C LEU A 410 20.92 -7.36 22.02
N ARG A 411 19.70 -7.77 21.83
CA ARG A 411 18.68 -7.78 22.88
C ARG A 411 19.06 -8.76 24.01
N GLU A 412 19.53 -9.98 23.69
CA GLU A 412 20.04 -10.91 24.70
C GLU A 412 21.20 -10.35 25.51
N VAL A 413 22.13 -9.63 24.87
CA VAL A 413 23.22 -8.95 25.54
C VAL A 413 22.72 -7.79 26.40
N VAL A 414 21.79 -6.98 25.88
CA VAL A 414 21.16 -5.89 26.66
C VAL A 414 20.36 -6.44 27.82
N ASP A 415 19.56 -7.50 27.63
CA ASP A 415 18.81 -8.19 28.69
C ASP A 415 19.74 -8.64 29.81
N ALA A 416 20.88 -9.26 29.46
CA ALA A 416 21.86 -9.72 30.45
C ALA A 416 22.49 -8.53 31.21
N LEU A 417 22.84 -7.44 30.53
CA LEU A 417 23.42 -6.23 31.15
C LEU A 417 22.43 -5.52 32.06
N VAL A 418 21.18 -5.38 31.61
CA VAL A 418 20.10 -4.76 32.39
C VAL A 418 19.77 -5.61 33.61
N ALA A 419 19.73 -6.96 33.48
CA ALA A 419 19.53 -7.87 34.63
C ALA A 419 20.57 -7.64 35.71
N VAL A 420 21.86 -7.51 35.36
CA VAL A 420 22.93 -7.18 36.32
C VAL A 420 22.69 -5.82 37.00
N ALA A 421 22.31 -4.77 36.25
CA ALA A 421 22.01 -3.47 36.82
C ALA A 421 20.79 -3.50 37.77
N LEU A 422 19.75 -4.27 37.42
CA LEU A 422 18.57 -4.42 38.25
C LEU A 422 18.86 -5.22 39.53
N GLU A 423 19.73 -6.24 39.49
CA GLU A 423 20.21 -6.95 40.68
C GLU A 423 20.96 -6.01 41.61
N GLN A 424 21.88 -5.16 41.08
CA GLN A 424 22.62 -4.16 41.87
C GLN A 424 21.67 -3.15 42.49
N ARG A 425 20.66 -2.68 41.77
CA ARG A 425 19.61 -1.77 42.27
C ARG A 425 18.84 -2.43 43.42
N GLN A 426 18.46 -3.69 43.27
CA GLN A 426 17.72 -4.44 44.28
C GLN A 426 18.57 -4.69 45.54
N ALA A 427 19.87 -5.00 45.40
CA ALA A 427 20.82 -5.11 46.47
C ALA A 427 21.01 -3.80 47.23
N ALA A 428 21.05 -2.65 46.51
CA ALA A 428 21.11 -1.32 47.13
C ALA A 428 19.84 -1.05 47.95
N ARG A 429 18.65 -1.33 47.41
CA ARG A 429 17.38 -1.20 48.19
C ARG A 429 17.32 -2.08 49.43
N ALA A 430 17.81 -3.31 49.32
CA ALA A 430 17.86 -4.24 50.47
C ALA A 430 18.76 -3.70 51.61
N ARG A 431 19.87 -2.96 51.28
CA ARG A 431 20.73 -2.28 52.23
C ARG A 431 20.22 -0.91 52.69
N LYS A 432 19.03 -0.51 52.19
CA LYS A 432 18.42 0.81 52.40
C LYS A 432 19.25 1.99 51.84
N ASP A 433 20.08 1.71 50.83
CA ASP A 433 20.85 2.70 50.10
C ASP A 433 20.03 3.18 48.90
N TYR A 434 19.05 4.02 49.18
CA TYR A 434 18.13 4.55 48.19
C TYR A 434 18.80 5.46 47.18
N ALA A 435 19.88 6.18 47.59
CA ALA A 435 20.64 7.08 46.71
C ALA A 435 21.34 6.28 45.59
N ALA A 436 21.95 5.13 45.91
CA ALA A 436 22.58 4.27 44.93
C ALA A 436 21.50 3.58 44.03
N ALA A 437 20.34 3.19 44.59
CA ALA A 437 19.25 2.59 43.79
C ALA A 437 18.65 3.59 42.78
N ASP A 438 18.48 4.86 43.16
CA ASP A 438 17.99 5.90 42.28
C ASP A 438 19.04 6.29 41.22
N ALA A 439 20.31 6.35 41.55
CA ALA A 439 21.39 6.61 40.60
C ALA A 439 21.43 5.52 39.48
N ILE A 440 21.24 4.24 39.83
CA ILE A 440 21.19 3.15 38.83
C ILE A 440 19.96 3.32 37.91
N ARG A 441 18.79 3.65 38.47
CA ARG A 441 17.59 3.90 37.68
C ARG A 441 17.80 5.07 36.69
N ASP A 442 18.37 6.15 37.16
CA ASP A 442 18.62 7.36 36.36
C ASP A 442 19.66 7.11 35.25
N GLN A 443 20.68 6.28 35.53
CA GLN A 443 21.64 5.84 34.51
C GLN A 443 20.99 4.97 33.45
N LEU A 444 20.08 4.03 33.82
CA LEU A 444 19.33 3.24 32.88
C LEU A 444 18.40 4.13 32.03
N ALA A 445 17.73 5.08 32.65
CA ALA A 445 16.87 6.04 31.94
C ALA A 445 17.67 6.92 30.96
N ALA A 446 18.86 7.36 31.35
CA ALA A 446 19.78 8.13 30.49
C ALA A 446 20.31 7.29 29.30
N ALA A 447 20.37 5.95 29.45
CA ALA A 447 20.70 5.01 28.38
C ALA A 447 19.48 4.61 27.53
N GLY A 448 18.30 5.22 27.75
CA GLY A 448 17.07 4.92 27.02
C GLY A 448 16.34 3.66 27.52
N ILE A 449 16.59 3.23 28.75
CA ILE A 449 15.96 2.06 29.36
C ILE A 449 15.00 2.51 30.47
N VAL A 450 13.70 2.28 30.29
CA VAL A 450 12.67 2.59 31.29
C VAL A 450 12.46 1.34 32.17
N VAL A 451 12.53 1.52 33.48
CA VAL A 451 12.34 0.43 34.46
C VAL A 451 11.03 0.64 35.20
N GLU A 452 10.16 -0.36 35.17
CA GLU A 452 8.91 -0.43 35.92
C GLU A 452 9.00 -1.47 37.05
N ASP A 453 8.70 -1.06 38.27
CA ASP A 453 8.63 -1.97 39.42
C ASP A 453 7.24 -2.67 39.45
N THR A 454 7.20 -3.99 39.23
CA THR A 454 5.96 -4.78 39.28
C THR A 454 5.96 -5.72 40.52
N PRO A 455 4.79 -6.24 40.91
CA PRO A 455 4.71 -7.22 42.01
C PRO A 455 5.52 -8.52 41.76
N GLN A 456 5.81 -8.84 40.49
CA GLN A 456 6.60 -10.00 40.06
C GLN A 456 8.10 -9.69 39.92
N GLY A 457 8.51 -8.43 40.11
CA GLY A 457 9.88 -7.95 39.99
C GLY A 457 9.98 -6.77 38.99
N PRO A 458 11.16 -6.14 38.89
CA PRO A 458 11.35 -5.03 37.98
C PRO A 458 11.30 -5.52 36.53
N ARG A 459 10.58 -4.77 35.67
CA ARG A 459 10.55 -4.93 34.21
C ARG A 459 11.24 -3.74 33.56
N TRP A 460 11.70 -3.93 32.35
CA TRP A 460 12.31 -2.85 31.58
C TRP A 460 11.84 -2.85 30.12
N GLU A 461 11.85 -1.67 29.52
CA GLU A 461 11.62 -1.47 28.10
C GLU A 461 12.54 -0.36 27.57
N LEU A 462 12.76 -0.36 26.26
CA LEU A 462 13.48 0.75 25.61
C LEU A 462 12.57 1.98 25.52
N ALA A 463 13.07 3.15 25.90
CA ALA A 463 12.42 4.42 25.65
C ALA A 463 12.35 4.66 24.13
N HIS A 464 11.17 4.93 23.62
CA HIS A 464 10.93 5.21 22.21
C HIS A 464 10.91 6.70 21.93
#